data_8864add4279fadbb1e7d57c6851c8712
#
_entry.id   8864add4279fadbb1e7d57c6851c8712
#
_cell.length_a   1.000
_cell.length_b   1.000
_cell.length_c   1.000
_cell.angle_alpha   90.00
_cell.angle_beta   90.00
_cell.angle_gamma   90.00
#
_symmetry.space_group_name_H-M   'P 1'
#
loop_
_entity.id
_entity.type
_entity.pdbx_description
1 polymer ?
#
loop_
_entity_poly.entity_id
_entity_poly.type
_entity_poly.pdbx_seq_one_letter_code
_entity_poly.pdbx_strand_id
1 'polypeptide(L)'
;MTSTKPYTVEDVERLACEGEEYELIRGELIAVSPTGRRHGRVANKTALRLTLYVEKEQAGEVYVETGFILHRNPDVLLGPDVSFVRAERLRDADEDGFLPLVPDLAVEVISPSERRGKIERKIAEYRAAGVPLLLILRPRQRTVTIYEPDKPPRTLHEDDTLDGGSVLPGFTLPVRDIFA
;
A
#
# COMPACT_ATOMS: atom_id res chain seq x y z
N MET A 1 -31.50 15.49 -7.14
CA MET A 1 -30.11 14.99 -7.06
C MET A 1 -29.50 15.61 -5.82
N THR A 2 -29.44 14.90 -4.72
CA THR A 2 -28.78 15.35 -3.48
C THR A 2 -27.28 15.28 -3.72
N SER A 3 -26.67 16.44 -3.95
CA SER A 3 -25.20 16.57 -3.96
C SER A 3 -24.73 16.38 -2.51
N THR A 4 -24.36 15.18 -2.15
CA THR A 4 -23.64 14.95 -0.90
C THR A 4 -22.23 15.53 -1.11
N LYS A 5 -21.83 16.43 -0.20
CA LYS A 5 -20.45 16.96 -0.19
C LYS A 5 -19.48 15.79 -0.12
N PRO A 6 -18.41 15.77 -0.93
CA PRO A 6 -17.36 14.74 -0.82
C PRO A 6 -16.78 14.73 0.60
N TYR A 7 -16.49 13.52 1.11
CA TYR A 7 -15.78 13.36 2.37
C TYR A 7 -14.33 13.82 2.24
N THR A 8 -13.76 14.23 3.37
CA THR A 8 -12.36 14.70 3.48
C THR A 8 -11.56 13.78 4.40
N VAL A 9 -10.24 13.95 4.43
CA VAL A 9 -9.36 13.21 5.37
C VAL A 9 -9.77 13.50 6.82
N GLU A 10 -10.12 14.74 7.14
CA GLU A 10 -10.58 15.14 8.47
C GLU A 10 -11.89 14.45 8.88
N ASP A 11 -12.76 14.13 7.91
CA ASP A 11 -13.95 13.30 8.16
C ASP A 11 -13.55 11.86 8.51
N VAL A 12 -12.53 11.29 7.83
CA VAL A 12 -12.02 9.94 8.14
C VAL A 12 -11.36 9.90 9.51
N GLU A 13 -10.55 10.90 9.87
CA GLU A 13 -9.96 11.02 11.21
C GLU A 13 -11.02 11.04 12.32
N ARG A 14 -12.08 11.81 12.11
CA ARG A 14 -13.22 11.86 13.06
C ARG A 14 -13.90 10.50 13.17
N LEU A 15 -14.20 9.82 12.05
CA LEU A 15 -14.80 8.49 12.02
C LEU A 15 -13.92 7.43 12.70
N ALA A 16 -12.61 7.51 12.53
CA ALA A 16 -11.65 6.63 13.20
C ALA A 16 -11.71 6.79 14.74
N CYS A 17 -11.91 8.01 15.25
CA CYS A 17 -12.15 8.24 16.68
C CYS A 17 -13.48 7.60 17.18
N GLU A 18 -14.44 7.38 16.28
CA GLU A 18 -15.71 6.70 16.55
C GLU A 18 -15.59 5.15 16.40
N GLY A 19 -14.42 4.64 16.03
CA GLY A 19 -14.12 3.21 15.85
C GLY A 19 -14.50 2.67 14.47
N GLU A 20 -14.66 3.54 13.49
CA GLU A 20 -14.96 3.16 12.11
C GLU A 20 -13.73 3.36 11.22
N GLU A 21 -13.38 2.35 10.43
CA GLU A 21 -12.20 2.36 9.57
C GLU A 21 -12.57 2.51 8.10
N TYR A 22 -12.04 3.55 7.47
CA TYR A 22 -12.28 3.84 6.06
C TYR A 22 -11.00 4.24 5.33
N GLU A 23 -10.93 3.83 4.08
CA GLU A 23 -10.12 4.48 3.05
C GLU A 23 -10.97 5.54 2.34
N LEU A 24 -10.33 6.48 1.67
CA LEU A 24 -11.00 7.54 0.94
C LEU A 24 -10.49 7.57 -0.51
N ILE A 25 -11.39 7.45 -1.48
CA ILE A 25 -11.05 7.55 -2.89
C ILE A 25 -11.89 8.66 -3.52
N ARG A 26 -11.26 9.80 -3.79
CA ARG A 26 -11.88 10.98 -4.41
C ARG A 26 -13.15 11.44 -3.70
N GLY A 27 -13.09 11.47 -2.36
CA GLY A 27 -14.21 11.87 -1.50
C GLY A 27 -15.29 10.80 -1.29
N GLU A 28 -15.08 9.56 -1.73
CA GLU A 28 -15.93 8.39 -1.46
C GLU A 28 -15.32 7.54 -0.36
N LEU A 29 -16.07 7.30 0.72
CA LEU A 29 -15.66 6.41 1.81
C LEU A 29 -15.72 4.94 1.36
N ILE A 30 -14.63 4.22 1.57
CA ILE A 30 -14.51 2.80 1.30
C ILE A 30 -14.27 2.08 2.61
N ALA A 31 -15.26 1.37 3.11
CA ALA A 31 -15.14 0.64 4.38
C ALA A 31 -14.00 -0.40 4.31
N VAL A 32 -13.19 -0.43 5.36
CA VAL A 32 -12.16 -1.44 5.60
C VAL A 32 -12.78 -2.59 6.40
N SER A 33 -12.39 -3.81 6.11
CA SER A 33 -12.90 -5.00 6.79
C SER A 33 -11.76 -5.89 7.24
N PRO A 34 -11.91 -6.60 8.36
CA PRO A 34 -10.90 -7.55 8.81
C PRO A 34 -10.50 -8.55 7.73
N THR A 35 -9.22 -8.80 7.60
CA THR A 35 -8.66 -9.66 6.56
C THR A 35 -8.57 -11.12 7.01
N GLY A 36 -8.59 -12.05 6.06
CA GLY A 36 -8.49 -13.49 6.36
C GLY A 36 -7.05 -13.93 6.65
N ARG A 37 -6.89 -15.09 7.33
CA ARG A 37 -5.61 -15.68 7.76
C ARG A 37 -4.52 -15.69 6.68
N ARG A 38 -4.86 -16.03 5.43
CA ARG A 38 -3.87 -16.10 4.33
C ARG A 38 -3.33 -14.72 3.98
N HIS A 39 -4.21 -13.72 3.90
CA HIS A 39 -3.85 -12.34 3.66
C HIS A 39 -2.88 -11.85 4.75
N GLY A 40 -3.26 -11.92 6.03
CA GLY A 40 -2.41 -11.46 7.13
C GLY A 40 -1.05 -12.15 7.18
N ARG A 41 -0.98 -13.47 6.86
CA ARG A 41 0.31 -14.18 6.79
C ARG A 41 1.21 -13.64 5.67
N VAL A 42 0.67 -13.36 4.49
CA VAL A 42 1.44 -12.83 3.35
C VAL A 42 1.89 -11.41 3.62
N ALA A 43 1.00 -10.55 4.13
CA ALA A 43 1.34 -9.19 4.53
C ALA A 43 2.48 -9.17 5.58
N ASN A 44 2.32 -9.96 6.68
CA ASN A 44 3.35 -10.06 7.72
C ASN A 44 4.69 -10.57 7.21
N LYS A 45 4.71 -11.59 6.34
CA LYS A 45 5.97 -12.09 5.75
C LYS A 45 6.65 -11.02 4.89
N THR A 46 5.89 -10.31 4.10
CA THR A 46 6.39 -9.23 3.25
C THR A 46 6.96 -8.10 4.10
N ALA A 47 6.19 -7.65 5.10
CA ALA A 47 6.63 -6.62 6.05
C ALA A 47 7.94 -7.02 6.74
N LEU A 48 8.03 -8.24 7.29
CA LEU A 48 9.23 -8.73 7.95
C LEU A 48 10.47 -8.69 7.05
N ARG A 49 10.37 -9.15 5.79
CA ARG A 49 11.48 -9.15 4.84
C ARG A 49 11.94 -7.74 4.47
N LEU A 50 10.98 -6.84 4.29
CA LEU A 50 11.26 -5.43 4.02
C LEU A 50 11.92 -4.76 5.23
N THR A 51 11.36 -4.94 6.44
CA THR A 51 11.88 -4.35 7.67
C THR A 51 13.32 -4.78 7.93
N LEU A 52 13.62 -6.07 7.85
CA LEU A 52 15.00 -6.59 8.06
C LEU A 52 16.02 -5.98 7.07
N TYR A 53 15.60 -5.76 5.83
CA TYR A 53 16.46 -5.10 4.84
C TYR A 53 16.60 -3.61 5.13
N VAL A 54 15.48 -2.92 5.36
CA VAL A 54 15.43 -1.46 5.58
C VAL A 54 16.23 -1.06 6.83
N GLU A 55 16.12 -1.81 7.93
CA GLU A 55 16.90 -1.60 9.15
C GLU A 55 18.38 -1.80 8.91
N LYS A 56 18.77 -2.90 8.22
CA LYS A 56 20.17 -3.20 7.90
C LYS A 56 20.83 -2.09 7.07
N GLU A 57 20.13 -1.60 6.06
CA GLU A 57 20.64 -0.58 5.15
C GLU A 57 20.37 0.86 5.66
N GLN A 58 19.67 1.02 6.79
CA GLN A 58 19.23 2.32 7.33
C GLN A 58 18.47 3.16 6.29
N ALA A 59 17.66 2.49 5.45
CA ALA A 59 17.07 3.07 4.26
C ALA A 59 15.83 3.94 4.54
N GLY A 60 15.19 3.78 5.70
CA GLY A 60 13.93 4.46 6.05
C GLY A 60 13.07 3.64 6.99
N GLU A 61 11.75 3.67 6.77
CA GLU A 61 10.79 2.98 7.63
C GLU A 61 9.78 2.16 6.83
N VAL A 62 9.39 1.03 7.40
CA VAL A 62 8.32 0.16 6.88
C VAL A 62 7.09 0.31 7.76
N TYR A 63 5.94 0.55 7.14
CA TYR A 63 4.66 0.68 7.80
C TYR A 63 3.71 -0.44 7.39
N VAL A 64 2.78 -0.78 8.28
CA VAL A 64 1.72 -1.76 8.05
C VAL A 64 0.37 -1.09 8.30
N GLU A 65 -0.54 -1.21 7.35
CA GLU A 65 -1.92 -0.66 7.43
C GLU A 65 -1.99 0.84 7.79
N THR A 66 -0.93 1.59 7.50
CA THR A 66 -0.85 3.03 7.79
C THR A 66 -1.43 3.83 6.64
N GLY A 67 -2.25 4.83 6.96
CA GLY A 67 -2.88 5.70 5.98
C GLY A 67 -1.92 6.73 5.38
N PHE A 68 -1.96 6.85 4.05
CA PHE A 68 -1.21 7.84 3.27
C PHE A 68 -2.16 8.78 2.54
N ILE A 69 -1.99 10.08 2.71
CA ILE A 69 -2.75 11.10 1.97
C ILE A 69 -2.09 11.27 0.60
N LEU A 70 -2.63 10.58 -0.40
CA LEU A 70 -2.04 10.57 -1.75
C LEU A 70 -2.41 11.81 -2.56
N HIS A 71 -3.58 12.40 -2.28
CA HIS A 71 -4.08 13.56 -3.00
C HIS A 71 -5.05 14.37 -2.14
N ARG A 72 -5.11 15.68 -2.39
CA ARG A 72 -6.11 16.59 -1.82
C ARG A 72 -6.92 17.23 -2.96
N ASN A 73 -8.22 17.44 -2.70
CA ASN A 73 -9.16 18.11 -3.60
C ASN A 73 -9.32 17.47 -5.01
N PRO A 74 -10.01 16.32 -5.14
CA PRO A 74 -10.69 15.56 -4.09
C PRO A 74 -9.73 14.64 -3.33
N ASP A 75 -9.98 14.44 -2.04
CA ASP A 75 -9.09 13.70 -1.16
C ASP A 75 -9.00 12.22 -1.51
N VAL A 76 -7.77 11.69 -1.45
CA VAL A 76 -7.46 10.27 -1.55
C VAL A 76 -6.58 9.89 -0.37
N LEU A 77 -7.09 8.98 0.46
CA LEU A 77 -6.41 8.38 1.61
C LEU A 77 -6.46 6.87 1.46
N LEU A 78 -5.31 6.23 1.30
CA LEU A 78 -5.21 4.77 1.21
C LEU A 78 -4.25 4.23 2.26
N GLY A 79 -4.62 3.08 2.84
CA GLY A 79 -3.78 2.30 3.74
C GLY A 79 -3.28 1.04 3.05
N PRO A 80 -2.07 1.03 2.44
CA PRO A 80 -1.50 -0.19 1.88
C PRO A 80 -1.21 -1.20 2.99
N ASP A 81 -1.35 -2.49 2.70
CA ASP A 81 -1.07 -3.56 3.67
C ASP A 81 0.37 -3.50 4.20
N VAL A 82 1.32 -3.14 3.33
CA VAL A 82 2.72 -2.84 3.71
C VAL A 82 3.21 -1.69 2.84
N SER A 83 3.99 -0.80 3.43
CA SER A 83 4.60 0.32 2.70
C SER A 83 6.01 0.61 3.20
N PHE A 84 6.76 1.36 2.40
CA PHE A 84 8.08 1.85 2.76
C PHE A 84 8.21 3.31 2.37
N VAL A 85 8.84 4.08 3.23
CA VAL A 85 9.22 5.48 3.02
C VAL A 85 10.69 5.67 3.33
N ARG A 86 11.41 6.35 2.45
CA ARG A 86 12.83 6.66 2.63
C ARG A 86 13.09 7.60 3.79
N ALA A 87 14.19 7.41 4.50
CA ALA A 87 14.55 8.18 5.69
C ALA A 87 14.59 9.70 5.45
N GLU A 88 15.09 10.14 4.31
CA GLU A 88 15.18 11.57 3.97
C GLU A 88 13.81 12.26 3.84
N ARG A 89 12.73 11.48 3.63
CA ARG A 89 11.37 12.00 3.47
C ARG A 89 10.57 12.05 4.78
N LEU A 90 11.11 11.48 5.86
CA LEU A 90 10.46 11.36 7.16
C LEU A 90 10.91 12.40 8.17
N ARG A 91 11.91 13.23 7.87
CA ARG A 91 12.58 14.12 8.83
C ARG A 91 11.65 15.09 9.56
N ASP A 92 10.58 15.52 8.90
CA ASP A 92 9.61 16.49 9.43
C ASP A 92 8.20 15.89 9.51
N ALA A 93 8.05 14.55 9.43
CA ALA A 93 6.75 13.90 9.54
C ALA A 93 6.31 13.89 11.01
N ASP A 94 5.04 14.24 11.23
CA ASP A 94 4.41 14.07 12.55
C ASP A 94 4.29 12.56 12.85
N GLU A 95 4.53 12.15 14.08
CA GLU A 95 4.41 10.76 14.51
C GLU A 95 2.95 10.31 14.66
N ASP A 96 2.04 11.28 14.79
CA ASP A 96 0.61 11.00 14.94
C ASP A 96 -0.16 11.29 13.64
N GLY A 97 -1.16 10.45 13.35
CA GLY A 97 -2.08 10.64 12.23
C GLY A 97 -1.64 9.99 10.91
N PHE A 98 -2.27 10.42 9.82
CA PHE A 98 -1.97 9.93 8.48
C PHE A 98 -0.76 10.63 7.87
N LEU A 99 0.05 9.89 7.12
CA LEU A 99 1.24 10.46 6.45
C LEU A 99 0.83 11.31 5.23
N PRO A 100 1.13 12.63 5.23
CA PRO A 100 0.78 13.53 4.13
C PRO A 100 1.82 13.43 3.00
N LEU A 101 2.13 12.21 2.56
CA LEU A 101 3.10 11.95 1.49
C LEU A 101 2.74 10.66 0.73
N VAL A 102 3.33 10.49 -0.44
CA VAL A 102 3.21 9.27 -1.24
C VAL A 102 4.30 8.29 -0.82
N PRO A 103 4.00 7.02 -0.51
CA PRO A 103 5.02 6.04 -0.14
C PRO A 103 5.96 5.74 -1.33
N ASP A 104 7.22 5.38 -1.03
CA ASP A 104 8.17 4.94 -2.06
C ASP A 104 7.87 3.53 -2.56
N LEU A 105 7.32 2.68 -1.69
CA LEU A 105 6.77 1.37 -2.01
C LEU A 105 5.39 1.23 -1.37
N ALA A 106 4.41 0.76 -2.13
CA ALA A 106 3.13 0.29 -1.63
C ALA A 106 2.92 -1.18 -1.99
N VAL A 107 2.39 -1.96 -1.07
CA VAL A 107 2.05 -3.38 -1.25
C VAL A 107 0.60 -3.60 -0.89
N GLU A 108 -0.17 -4.17 -1.81
CA GLU A 108 -1.54 -4.62 -1.59
C GLU A 108 -1.61 -6.14 -1.70
N VAL A 109 -2.15 -6.80 -0.71
CA VAL A 109 -2.37 -8.25 -0.66
C VAL A 109 -3.84 -8.55 -0.94
N ILE A 110 -4.14 -9.09 -2.09
CA ILE A 110 -5.51 -9.26 -2.55
C ILE A 110 -6.23 -10.38 -1.79
N SER A 111 -7.35 -10.01 -1.15
CA SER A 111 -8.27 -10.96 -0.53
C SER A 111 -9.22 -11.58 -1.55
N PRO A 112 -9.64 -12.85 -1.34
CA PRO A 112 -10.58 -13.53 -2.25
C PRO A 112 -11.95 -12.86 -2.37
N SER A 113 -12.34 -12.09 -1.36
CA SER A 113 -13.61 -11.36 -1.29
C SER A 113 -13.56 -9.98 -1.94
N GLU A 114 -12.37 -9.49 -2.28
CA GLU A 114 -12.23 -8.18 -2.90
C GLU A 114 -12.76 -8.16 -4.33
N ARG A 115 -13.58 -7.15 -4.62
CA ARG A 115 -14.09 -6.95 -5.96
C ARG A 115 -13.00 -6.36 -6.84
N ARG A 116 -12.86 -6.93 -8.04
CA ARG A 116 -11.86 -6.49 -9.04
C ARG A 116 -11.87 -4.97 -9.26
N GLY A 117 -13.05 -4.35 -9.37
CA GLY A 117 -13.17 -2.92 -9.57
C GLY A 117 -12.61 -2.08 -8.40
N LYS A 118 -12.71 -2.55 -7.12
CA LYS A 118 -12.07 -1.88 -5.98
C LYS A 118 -10.54 -1.88 -6.13
N ILE A 119 -9.98 -3.05 -6.47
CA ILE A 119 -8.53 -3.23 -6.68
C ILE A 119 -8.02 -2.33 -7.81
N GLU A 120 -8.73 -2.30 -8.94
CA GLU A 120 -8.36 -1.47 -10.10
C GLU A 120 -8.40 0.03 -9.76
N ARG A 121 -9.37 0.47 -8.95
CA ARG A 121 -9.44 1.87 -8.48
C ARG A 121 -8.23 2.21 -7.59
N LYS A 122 -7.87 1.38 -6.61
CA LYS A 122 -6.69 1.60 -5.75
C LYS A 122 -5.41 1.68 -6.59
N ILE A 123 -5.21 0.73 -7.51
CA ILE A 123 -4.06 0.74 -8.43
C ILE A 123 -4.01 2.05 -9.23
N ALA A 124 -5.15 2.52 -9.73
CA ALA A 124 -5.21 3.77 -10.49
C ALA A 124 -4.82 4.98 -9.64
N GLU A 125 -5.26 5.06 -8.37
CA GLU A 125 -4.90 6.16 -7.46
C GLU A 125 -3.41 6.12 -7.07
N TYR A 126 -2.85 4.95 -6.72
CA TYR A 126 -1.40 4.82 -6.46
C TYR A 126 -0.55 5.26 -7.66
N ARG A 127 -0.93 4.84 -8.86
CA ARG A 127 -0.23 5.24 -10.09
C ARG A 127 -0.38 6.73 -10.39
N ALA A 128 -1.58 7.29 -10.22
CA ALA A 128 -1.82 8.72 -10.40
C ALA A 128 -1.06 9.59 -9.40
N ALA A 129 -0.88 9.09 -8.17
CA ALA A 129 -0.06 9.72 -7.14
C ALA A 129 1.46 9.59 -7.40
N GLY A 130 1.87 8.75 -8.36
CA GLY A 130 3.28 8.57 -8.71
C GLY A 130 4.04 7.67 -7.75
N VAL A 131 3.40 6.68 -7.10
CA VAL A 131 4.09 5.67 -6.29
C VAL A 131 5.18 4.99 -7.13
N PRO A 132 6.46 5.08 -6.71
CA PRO A 132 7.58 4.57 -7.52
C PRO A 132 7.58 3.05 -7.70
N LEU A 133 7.11 2.30 -6.69
CA LEU A 133 7.00 0.85 -6.75
C LEU A 133 5.69 0.39 -6.10
N LEU A 134 4.77 -0.17 -6.89
CA LEU A 134 3.53 -0.75 -6.39
C LEU A 134 3.54 -2.26 -6.64
N LEU A 135 3.33 -3.03 -5.59
CA LEU A 135 3.26 -4.49 -5.62
C LEU A 135 1.84 -4.97 -5.32
N ILE A 136 1.27 -5.74 -6.22
CA ILE A 136 -0.03 -6.40 -6.02
C ILE A 136 0.21 -7.90 -5.83
N LEU A 137 0.08 -8.37 -4.60
CA LEU A 137 0.26 -9.77 -4.21
C LEU A 137 -1.05 -10.53 -4.31
N ARG A 138 -1.06 -11.62 -5.05
CA ARG A 138 -2.23 -12.50 -5.21
C ARG A 138 -1.97 -13.86 -4.58
N PRO A 139 -2.34 -14.07 -3.30
CA PRO A 139 -1.99 -15.28 -2.56
C PRO A 139 -2.58 -16.59 -3.10
N ARG A 140 -3.72 -16.53 -3.82
CA ARG A 140 -4.30 -17.73 -4.46
C ARG A 140 -3.54 -18.15 -5.70
N GLN A 141 -3.09 -17.21 -6.50
CA GLN A 141 -2.32 -17.42 -7.73
C GLN A 141 -0.81 -17.55 -7.44
N ARG A 142 -0.39 -17.18 -6.23
CA ARG A 142 1.02 -17.09 -5.81
C ARG A 142 1.84 -16.24 -6.77
N THR A 143 1.32 -15.05 -7.11
CA THR A 143 1.93 -14.12 -8.04
C THR A 143 2.09 -12.73 -7.43
N VAL A 144 3.09 -12.00 -7.91
CA VAL A 144 3.33 -10.58 -7.62
C VAL A 144 3.26 -9.81 -8.92
N THR A 145 2.31 -8.88 -9.05
CA THR A 145 2.27 -7.94 -10.16
C THR A 145 2.93 -6.64 -9.72
N ILE A 146 3.89 -6.18 -10.50
CA ILE A 146 4.70 -4.99 -10.25
C ILE A 146 4.25 -3.87 -11.19
N TYR A 147 4.01 -2.70 -10.62
CA TYR A 147 3.77 -1.46 -11.33
C TYR A 147 4.87 -0.47 -11.00
N GLU A 148 5.51 0.06 -12.03
CA GLU A 148 6.50 1.13 -11.94
C GLU A 148 6.08 2.25 -12.92
N PRO A 149 6.42 3.53 -12.66
CA PRO A 149 6.17 4.62 -13.62
C PRO A 149 6.79 4.30 -14.99
N ASP A 150 6.08 4.70 -16.05
CA ASP A 150 6.54 4.60 -17.44
C ASP A 150 6.90 3.18 -17.95
N LYS A 151 6.57 2.14 -17.16
CA LYS A 151 6.77 0.74 -17.55
C LYS A 151 5.44 -0.02 -17.62
N PRO A 152 5.31 -1.00 -18.53
CA PRO A 152 4.18 -1.90 -18.52
C PRO A 152 4.21 -2.77 -17.24
N PRO A 153 3.05 -3.11 -16.66
CA PRO A 153 2.98 -4.02 -15.53
C PRO A 153 3.62 -5.38 -15.89
N ARG A 154 4.38 -5.93 -14.96
CA ARG A 154 4.97 -7.28 -15.08
C ARG A 154 4.52 -8.17 -13.93
N THR A 155 4.28 -9.44 -14.20
CA THR A 155 3.87 -10.41 -13.17
C THR A 155 4.97 -11.43 -12.96
N LEU A 156 5.35 -11.60 -11.70
CA LEU A 156 6.28 -12.62 -11.23
C LEU A 156 5.51 -13.83 -10.69
N HIS A 157 6.05 -15.02 -10.93
CA HIS A 157 5.58 -16.31 -10.46
C HIS A 157 6.51 -16.88 -9.38
N GLU A 158 6.19 -18.05 -8.82
CA GLU A 158 6.91 -18.62 -7.66
C GLU A 158 8.40 -18.84 -7.88
N ASP A 159 8.81 -19.15 -9.11
CA ASP A 159 10.22 -19.41 -9.45
C ASP A 159 11.01 -18.12 -9.72
N ASP A 160 10.32 -16.99 -9.78
CA ASP A 160 10.95 -15.70 -10.00
C ASP A 160 11.44 -15.10 -8.67
N THR A 161 12.28 -14.06 -8.81
CA THR A 161 12.74 -13.24 -7.69
C THR A 161 12.27 -11.81 -7.88
N LEU A 162 11.63 -11.27 -6.84
CA LEU A 162 11.31 -9.84 -6.73
C LEU A 162 12.61 -9.08 -6.48
N ASP A 163 12.83 -8.03 -7.26
CA ASP A 163 13.92 -7.06 -7.11
C ASP A 163 13.33 -5.71 -6.72
N GLY A 164 13.92 -5.06 -5.73
CA GLY A 164 13.49 -3.75 -5.22
C GLY A 164 13.82 -2.56 -6.15
N GLY A 165 14.58 -2.81 -7.21
CA GLY A 165 14.94 -1.80 -8.21
C GLY A 165 15.64 -0.59 -7.61
N SER A 166 15.30 0.59 -8.12
CA SER A 166 15.83 1.87 -7.62
C SER A 166 15.21 2.32 -6.29
N VAL A 167 14.09 1.72 -5.88
CA VAL A 167 13.41 2.06 -4.63
C VAL A 167 14.13 1.43 -3.43
N LEU A 168 14.52 0.16 -3.56
CA LEU A 168 15.25 -0.61 -2.55
C LEU A 168 16.47 -1.30 -3.22
N PRO A 169 17.56 -0.57 -3.51
CA PRO A 169 18.70 -1.08 -4.28
C PRO A 169 19.38 -2.27 -3.61
N GLY A 170 19.36 -3.44 -4.25
CA GLY A 170 19.93 -4.68 -3.70
C GLY A 170 18.97 -5.54 -2.88
N PHE A 171 17.75 -5.06 -2.63
CA PHE A 171 16.72 -5.92 -2.06
C PHE A 171 16.26 -6.95 -3.08
N THR A 172 16.35 -8.22 -2.69
CA THR A 172 15.82 -9.33 -3.49
C THR A 172 15.01 -10.28 -2.60
N LEU A 173 13.90 -10.79 -3.12
CA LEU A 173 13.03 -11.72 -2.39
C LEU A 173 12.46 -12.78 -3.34
N PRO A 174 12.79 -14.08 -3.19
CA PRO A 174 12.15 -15.14 -3.95
C PRO A 174 10.64 -15.12 -3.74
N VAL A 175 9.87 -15.11 -4.83
CA VAL A 175 8.40 -15.01 -4.76
C VAL A 175 7.79 -16.14 -3.94
N ARG A 176 8.32 -17.36 -4.03
CA ARG A 176 7.90 -18.50 -3.20
C ARG A 176 7.95 -18.21 -1.70
N ASP A 177 8.90 -17.40 -1.23
CA ASP A 177 9.09 -17.12 0.20
C ASP A 177 8.01 -16.16 0.73
N ILE A 178 7.41 -15.35 -0.14
CA ILE A 178 6.27 -14.50 0.18
C ILE A 178 5.04 -15.35 0.52
N PHE A 179 4.84 -16.44 -0.22
CA PHE A 179 3.62 -17.26 -0.15
C PHE A 179 3.77 -18.58 0.61
N ALA A 180 4.95 -18.90 1.10
CA ALA A 180 5.25 -20.13 1.85
C ALA A 180 4.51 -20.23 3.20
#